data_0b77fce8837ae7e4a8bfedaa1dd7d6d6
#
_entry.id   0b77fce8837ae7e4a8bfedaa1dd7d6d6
#
_cell.length_a   1.000
_cell.length_b   1.000
_cell.length_c   1.000
_cell.angle_alpha   90.00
_cell.angle_beta   90.00
_cell.angle_gamma   90.00
#
_symmetry.space_group_name_H-M   'P 1'
#
loop_
_entity.id
_entity.type
_entity.pdbx_description
1 polymer ?
#
loop_
_entity_poly.entity_id
_entity_poly.type
_entity_poly.pdbx_seq_one_letter_code
_entity_poly.pdbx_strand_id
1 'polypeptide(L)'
;MTPSPSADVLAYEKSIFDGGLHFARPAFTFQPSQWEPLAKETLSATSWGYIHGNAGNASTYQKNIDSFSQWSIIPNRLVPSRKDDDGNEQFADTTTKVLGQTLPFPVAIAPIGVQKIFNPEGEAATARAAASLGIPYTLSTASSTSIEDVAAANGEKAPRWFQLYWPSREHDDITISMLKRAKESGYTALIVTLDTYVLGWRPSDLDNGYNPFIHPDHIGVEIGLTDPVFKKRFKEEHGYDITNAPSGVYQAAQGGSAGAGLGVAAREWAKIVFPGHSHSWEDVEFLKKHWDGPIVLKGIQSVQDAKKCVEVGVQGIVVSNHGGRQQDGGVSSLGMLPRVVDAVGDKIDVLFDSGIRCGADIMKALALGAKCVLVGRPYAYGLALGGEDGVRHVLRALCGDLTMNMHLAGLRDISEVTKDILVKESDLF
;
A
#
# COMPACT_ATOMS: atom_id res chain seq x y z
N MET A 1 31.50 0.05 -0.64
CA MET A 1 30.32 -0.65 -0.06
C MET A 1 29.19 0.35 -0.03
N THR A 2 28.03 0.03 -0.55
CA THR A 2 26.83 0.83 -0.35
C THR A 2 26.47 0.78 1.15
N PRO A 3 26.23 1.91 1.81
CA PRO A 3 25.82 1.90 3.23
C PRO A 3 24.59 1.04 3.43
N SER A 4 24.43 0.46 4.62
CA SER A 4 23.19 -0.25 4.94
C SER A 4 22.00 0.71 4.84
N PRO A 5 20.79 0.26 4.48
CA PRO A 5 19.64 1.14 4.37
C PRO A 5 19.31 1.91 5.66
N SER A 6 19.52 1.30 6.83
CA SER A 6 19.43 2.01 8.12
C SER A 6 20.45 3.16 8.20
N ALA A 7 21.68 2.96 7.69
CA ALA A 7 22.68 4.04 7.63
C ALA A 7 22.26 5.17 6.67
N ASP A 8 21.52 4.87 5.58
CA ASP A 8 21.02 5.90 4.65
C ASP A 8 20.00 6.84 5.31
N VAL A 9 19.03 6.32 6.06
CA VAL A 9 18.02 7.15 6.72
C VAL A 9 18.61 8.02 7.82
N LEU A 10 19.61 7.53 8.55
CA LEU A 10 20.31 8.31 9.58
C LEU A 10 21.29 9.33 8.96
N ALA A 11 21.93 8.97 7.83
CA ALA A 11 22.73 9.92 7.06
C ALA A 11 21.86 11.06 6.50
N TYR A 12 20.61 10.75 6.13
CA TYR A 12 19.65 11.76 5.70
C TYR A 12 19.31 12.72 6.84
N GLU A 13 18.96 12.21 8.03
CA GLU A 13 18.74 13.05 9.23
C GLU A 13 19.93 13.95 9.49
N LYS A 14 21.15 13.37 9.53
CA LYS A 14 22.39 14.13 9.74
C LYS A 14 22.55 15.23 8.68
N SER A 15 22.27 14.95 7.41
CA SER A 15 22.40 15.94 6.34
C SER A 15 21.48 17.16 6.54
N ILE A 16 20.32 16.96 7.16
CA ILE A 16 19.38 18.05 7.47
C ILE A 16 19.97 18.95 8.57
N PHE A 17 20.54 18.36 9.64
CA PHE A 17 21.19 19.13 10.68
C PHE A 17 22.44 19.87 10.17
N ASP A 18 23.27 19.19 9.36
CA ASP A 18 24.45 19.82 8.74
C ASP A 18 24.04 20.99 7.83
N GLY A 19 22.97 20.83 7.03
CA GLY A 19 22.38 21.91 6.23
C GLY A 19 21.93 23.10 7.10
N GLY A 20 21.35 22.82 8.27
CA GLY A 20 20.93 23.84 9.23
C GLY A 20 22.06 24.73 9.74
N LEU A 21 23.31 24.24 9.78
CA LEU A 21 24.49 25.05 10.10
C LEU A 21 24.73 26.16 9.06
N HIS A 22 24.21 25.99 7.87
CA HIS A 22 24.27 26.96 6.77
C HIS A 22 22.92 27.63 6.50
N PHE A 23 21.99 27.61 7.49
CA PHE A 23 20.63 28.17 7.41
C PHE A 23 19.75 27.54 6.33
N ALA A 24 20.14 26.37 5.77
CA ALA A 24 19.30 25.62 4.85
C ALA A 24 18.14 24.94 5.61
N ARG A 25 16.95 24.99 5.03
CA ARG A 25 15.77 24.30 5.56
C ARG A 25 15.45 23.10 4.67
N PRO A 26 14.92 22.00 5.23
CA PRO A 26 14.44 20.90 4.41
C PRO A 26 13.30 21.35 3.49
N ALA A 27 13.25 20.77 2.28
CA ALA A 27 12.20 21.08 1.32
C ALA A 27 10.81 20.60 1.79
N PHE A 28 10.77 19.56 2.61
CA PHE A 28 9.55 18.97 3.14
C PHE A 28 9.62 18.92 4.67
N THR A 29 8.44 19.02 5.32
CA THR A 29 8.34 18.92 6.77
C THR A 29 8.53 17.49 7.26
N PHE A 30 9.25 17.30 8.36
CA PHE A 30 9.38 16.04 9.08
C PHE A 30 8.23 15.78 10.08
N GLN A 31 7.29 16.71 10.22
CA GLN A 31 6.13 16.54 11.10
C GLN A 31 5.06 15.70 10.40
N PRO A 32 4.80 14.44 10.80
CA PRO A 32 3.84 13.57 10.11
C PRO A 32 2.41 14.14 10.10
N SER A 33 2.03 14.87 11.16
CA SER A 33 0.73 15.53 11.28
C SER A 33 0.50 16.66 10.27
N GLN A 34 1.56 17.17 9.64
CA GLN A 34 1.47 18.25 8.65
C GLN A 34 1.35 17.75 7.20
N TRP A 35 1.68 16.50 6.92
CA TRP A 35 1.61 15.97 5.55
C TRP A 35 0.18 15.98 5.00
N GLU A 36 -0.79 15.62 5.80
CA GLU A 36 -2.21 15.60 5.41
C GLU A 36 -2.77 17.00 5.13
N PRO A 37 -2.65 18.01 6.01
CA PRO A 37 -3.14 19.36 5.74
C PRO A 37 -2.44 20.01 4.53
N LEU A 38 -1.12 19.83 4.36
CA LEU A 38 -0.38 20.35 3.21
C LEU A 38 -0.81 19.69 1.89
N ALA A 39 -1.04 18.37 1.90
CA ALA A 39 -1.58 17.67 0.73
C ALA A 39 -2.99 18.17 0.39
N LYS A 40 -3.82 18.50 1.37
CA LYS A 40 -5.14 19.09 1.17
C LYS A 40 -5.06 20.43 0.44
N GLU A 41 -4.08 21.26 0.78
CA GLU A 41 -3.85 22.56 0.13
C GLU A 41 -3.35 22.43 -1.30
N THR A 42 -2.64 21.31 -1.59
CA THR A 42 -2.01 21.06 -2.90
C THR A 42 -2.95 20.40 -3.90
N LEU A 43 -3.79 19.47 -3.43
CA LEU A 43 -4.66 18.66 -4.28
C LEU A 43 -5.95 19.38 -4.67
N SER A 44 -6.51 19.02 -5.83
CA SER A 44 -7.87 19.40 -6.19
C SER A 44 -8.88 18.83 -5.20
N ALA A 45 -10.08 19.41 -5.12
CA ALA A 45 -11.15 18.92 -4.24
C ALA A 45 -11.50 17.44 -4.52
N THR A 46 -11.50 17.02 -5.79
CA THR A 46 -11.78 15.64 -6.20
C THR A 46 -10.65 14.69 -5.80
N SER A 47 -9.39 15.03 -6.08
CA SER A 47 -8.22 14.24 -5.71
C SER A 47 -8.08 14.12 -4.18
N TRP A 48 -8.30 15.23 -3.47
CA TRP A 48 -8.34 15.22 -2.01
C TRP A 48 -9.48 14.37 -1.47
N GLY A 49 -10.71 14.56 -1.98
CA GLY A 49 -11.86 13.75 -1.61
C GLY A 49 -11.61 12.27 -1.79
N TYR A 50 -10.96 11.89 -2.88
CA TYR A 50 -10.62 10.50 -3.16
C TYR A 50 -9.61 9.91 -2.17
N ILE A 51 -8.46 10.56 -1.94
CA ILE A 51 -7.40 10.00 -1.08
C ILE A 51 -7.74 10.06 0.41
N HIS A 52 -8.34 11.16 0.86
CA HIS A 52 -8.73 11.35 2.26
C HIS A 52 -10.05 10.67 2.59
N GLY A 53 -10.97 10.57 1.61
CA GLY A 53 -12.32 10.05 1.78
C GLY A 53 -12.38 8.69 2.45
N ASN A 54 -13.39 8.52 3.32
CA ASN A 54 -13.64 7.33 4.12
C ASN A 54 -15.06 6.82 3.88
N ALA A 55 -15.35 5.58 4.30
CA ALA A 55 -16.70 5.05 4.26
C ALA A 55 -17.58 5.69 5.33
N GLY A 56 -18.86 5.90 5.01
CA GLY A 56 -19.91 6.34 5.94
C GLY A 56 -19.53 7.59 6.72
N ASN A 57 -19.58 7.52 8.03
CA ASN A 57 -19.24 8.60 8.96
C ASN A 57 -17.77 8.57 9.44
N ALA A 58 -16.90 7.86 8.75
CA ALA A 58 -15.47 7.74 9.05
C ALA A 58 -15.15 7.10 10.43
N SER A 59 -16.08 6.39 11.06
CA SER A 59 -15.86 5.83 12.40
C SER A 59 -14.79 4.74 12.40
N THR A 60 -14.71 3.92 11.34
CA THR A 60 -13.65 2.92 11.19
C THR A 60 -12.28 3.59 11.00
N TYR A 61 -12.21 4.66 10.19
CA TYR A 61 -10.98 5.44 10.03
C TYR A 61 -10.49 6.01 11.36
N GLN A 62 -11.39 6.63 12.13
CA GLN A 62 -11.02 7.21 13.42
C GLN A 62 -10.52 6.14 14.40
N LYS A 63 -11.20 4.98 14.49
CA LYS A 63 -10.74 3.85 15.29
C LYS A 63 -9.36 3.34 14.88
N ASN A 64 -9.00 3.37 13.60
CA ASN A 64 -7.65 3.00 13.16
C ASN A 64 -6.58 3.93 13.73
N ILE A 65 -6.85 5.23 13.78
CA ILE A 65 -5.93 6.21 14.35
C ILE A 65 -5.87 6.08 15.87
N ASP A 66 -7.03 6.07 16.53
CA ASP A 66 -7.15 6.07 17.99
C ASP A 66 -6.57 4.80 18.62
N SER A 67 -6.59 3.68 17.90
CA SER A 67 -6.10 2.41 18.41
C SER A 67 -4.59 2.41 18.73
N PHE A 68 -3.80 3.25 18.06
CA PHE A 68 -2.38 3.39 18.39
C PHE A 68 -2.15 4.08 19.73
N SER A 69 -3.04 4.98 20.15
CA SER A 69 -2.98 5.63 21.46
C SER A 69 -3.35 4.71 22.63
N GLN A 70 -3.89 3.51 22.34
CA GLN A 70 -4.20 2.51 23.37
C GLN A 70 -2.94 1.76 23.87
N TRP A 71 -1.80 1.98 23.23
CA TRP A 71 -0.55 1.30 23.53
C TRP A 71 0.58 2.31 23.71
N SER A 72 1.36 2.14 24.79
CA SER A 72 2.59 2.89 25.03
C SER A 72 3.81 2.00 25.01
N ILE A 73 4.93 2.56 24.51
CA ILE A 73 6.22 1.89 24.45
C ILE A 73 6.94 2.08 25.78
N ILE A 74 7.38 0.98 26.40
CA ILE A 74 8.21 1.00 27.62
C ILE A 74 9.67 0.90 27.21
N PRO A 75 10.47 1.96 27.36
CA PRO A 75 11.87 1.91 26.98
C PRO A 75 12.74 1.27 28.06
N ASN A 76 13.64 0.38 27.65
CA ASN A 76 14.71 -0.14 28.49
C ASN A 76 15.90 0.82 28.50
N ARG A 77 16.66 0.86 29.61
CA ARG A 77 17.81 1.73 29.77
C ARG A 77 19.08 0.92 30.07
N LEU A 78 20.24 1.54 29.79
CA LEU A 78 21.56 0.92 29.98
C LEU A 78 21.75 -0.37 29.17
N VAL A 79 21.06 -0.47 28.03
CA VAL A 79 21.27 -1.56 27.08
C VAL A 79 22.41 -1.14 26.13
N PRO A 80 23.51 -1.91 26.06
CA PRO A 80 24.61 -1.61 25.14
C PRO A 80 24.14 -1.65 23.69
N SER A 81 24.58 -0.68 22.90
CA SER A 81 24.35 -0.68 21.44
C SER A 81 24.97 -1.89 20.77
N ARG A 82 24.50 -2.23 19.59
CA ARG A 82 25.19 -3.19 18.69
C ARG A 82 26.57 -2.65 18.31
N LYS A 83 27.46 -3.57 17.98
CA LYS A 83 28.76 -3.23 17.39
C LYS A 83 28.92 -3.97 16.07
N ASP A 84 29.59 -3.33 15.12
CA ASP A 84 30.04 -3.99 13.90
C ASP A 84 31.30 -4.85 14.18
N ASP A 85 31.78 -5.53 13.12
CA ASP A 85 32.96 -6.40 13.22
C ASP A 85 34.26 -5.64 13.61
N ASP A 86 34.28 -4.32 13.36
CA ASP A 86 35.38 -3.43 13.71
C ASP A 86 35.22 -2.81 15.12
N GLY A 87 34.12 -3.13 15.80
CA GLY A 87 33.82 -2.64 17.17
C GLY A 87 33.15 -1.29 17.23
N ASN A 88 32.73 -0.69 16.11
CA ASN A 88 32.04 0.59 16.09
C ASN A 88 30.56 0.42 16.54
N GLU A 89 30.08 1.37 17.33
CA GLU A 89 28.66 1.41 17.77
C GLU A 89 27.72 1.54 16.56
N GLN A 90 26.66 0.74 16.58
CA GLN A 90 25.64 0.68 15.52
C GLN A 90 24.26 0.99 16.09
N PHE A 91 23.42 1.63 15.27
CA PHE A 91 21.99 1.78 15.56
C PHE A 91 21.27 0.42 15.46
N ALA A 92 20.00 0.42 15.88
CA ALA A 92 19.13 -0.75 15.78
C ALA A 92 19.02 -1.25 14.33
N ASP A 93 19.07 -2.57 14.15
CA ASP A 93 18.91 -3.21 12.84
C ASP A 93 17.43 -3.42 12.53
N THR A 94 16.97 -2.79 11.46
CA THR A 94 15.60 -2.89 10.98
C THR A 94 15.40 -4.01 9.95
N THR A 95 16.45 -4.74 9.60
CA THR A 95 16.38 -5.84 8.63
C THR A 95 15.39 -6.90 9.06
N THR A 96 14.49 -7.29 8.18
CA THR A 96 13.45 -8.28 8.44
C THR A 96 13.32 -9.28 7.29
N LYS A 97 12.67 -10.42 7.56
CA LYS A 97 12.32 -11.41 6.53
C LYS A 97 10.82 -11.53 6.39
N VAL A 98 10.31 -11.25 5.19
CA VAL A 98 8.88 -11.21 4.87
C VAL A 98 8.64 -11.93 3.55
N LEU A 99 7.68 -12.86 3.50
CA LEU A 99 7.33 -13.63 2.30
C LEU A 99 8.56 -14.28 1.63
N GLY A 100 9.50 -14.74 2.45
CA GLY A 100 10.76 -15.32 1.99
C GLY A 100 11.84 -14.33 1.51
N GLN A 101 11.55 -13.03 1.51
CA GLN A 101 12.47 -11.97 1.07
C GLN A 101 13.10 -11.28 2.28
N THR A 102 14.38 -10.95 2.18
CA THR A 102 15.06 -10.09 3.17
C THR A 102 14.89 -8.64 2.76
N LEU A 103 14.29 -7.85 3.65
CA LEU A 103 14.00 -6.44 3.46
C LEU A 103 14.79 -5.60 4.45
N PRO A 104 15.26 -4.41 4.06
CA PRO A 104 16.00 -3.51 4.95
C PRO A 104 15.12 -2.91 6.05
N PHE A 105 13.83 -2.77 5.79
CA PHE A 105 12.84 -2.24 6.72
C PHE A 105 11.58 -3.11 6.70
N PRO A 106 10.88 -3.26 7.84
CA PRO A 106 9.60 -3.96 7.91
C PRO A 106 8.45 -3.10 7.37
N VAL A 107 8.66 -2.47 6.22
CA VAL A 107 7.76 -1.51 5.57
C VAL A 107 7.60 -1.85 4.10
N ALA A 108 6.38 -1.75 3.59
CA ALA A 108 6.05 -1.85 2.17
C ALA A 108 5.09 -0.73 1.77
N ILE A 109 5.03 -0.40 0.49
CA ILE A 109 4.04 0.51 -0.06
C ILE A 109 2.70 -0.20 -0.14
N ALA A 110 1.64 0.38 0.46
CA ALA A 110 0.28 -0.12 0.31
C ALA A 110 -0.23 0.11 -1.13
N PRO A 111 -1.02 -0.82 -1.68
CA PRO A 111 -1.55 -0.69 -3.04
C PRO A 111 -2.61 0.43 -3.12
N ILE A 112 -2.21 1.61 -3.54
CA ILE A 112 -3.09 2.72 -3.90
C ILE A 112 -3.04 2.89 -5.41
N GLY A 113 -4.19 2.87 -6.04
CA GLY A 113 -4.33 3.16 -7.47
C GLY A 113 -4.42 4.64 -7.79
N VAL A 114 -4.69 4.94 -9.04
CA VAL A 114 -5.01 6.29 -9.57
C VAL A 114 -4.00 7.37 -9.20
N GLN A 115 -2.72 7.04 -9.02
CA GLN A 115 -1.75 7.97 -8.44
C GLN A 115 -1.51 9.22 -9.30
N LYS A 116 -1.84 9.18 -10.59
CA LYS A 116 -1.76 10.36 -11.47
C LYS A 116 -2.76 11.47 -11.12
N ILE A 117 -3.80 11.20 -10.29
CA ILE A 117 -4.64 12.29 -9.78
C ILE A 117 -3.98 13.06 -8.62
N PHE A 118 -2.89 12.55 -8.05
CA PHE A 118 -2.11 13.20 -6.99
C PHE A 118 -0.89 13.93 -7.56
N ASN A 119 -0.23 13.33 -8.56
CA ASN A 119 0.93 13.89 -9.24
C ASN A 119 1.04 13.26 -10.64
N PRO A 120 1.40 14.01 -11.69
CA PRO A 120 1.49 13.49 -13.07
C PRO A 120 2.43 12.28 -13.24
N GLU A 121 3.48 12.15 -12.41
CA GLU A 121 4.39 11.01 -12.45
C GLU A 121 3.79 9.72 -11.86
N GLY A 122 2.75 9.83 -11.02
CA GLY A 122 1.96 8.74 -10.50
C GLY A 122 2.77 7.61 -9.88
N GLU A 123 2.41 6.37 -10.24
CA GLU A 123 2.99 5.14 -9.71
C GLU A 123 4.49 5.02 -10.00
N ALA A 124 4.98 5.57 -11.12
CA ALA A 124 6.39 5.51 -11.48
C ALA A 124 7.28 6.26 -10.48
N ALA A 125 6.86 7.44 -10.03
CA ALA A 125 7.56 8.21 -8.99
C ALA A 125 7.61 7.45 -7.67
N THR A 126 6.47 6.90 -7.24
CA THR A 126 6.41 6.10 -5.99
C THR A 126 7.28 4.85 -6.09
N ALA A 127 7.27 4.16 -7.23
CA ALA A 127 8.06 2.96 -7.45
C ALA A 127 9.57 3.24 -7.39
N ARG A 128 10.05 4.36 -8.00
CA ARG A 128 11.47 4.78 -7.91
C ARG A 128 11.86 5.16 -6.48
N ALA A 129 11.02 5.91 -5.79
CA ALA A 129 11.26 6.29 -4.39
C ALA A 129 11.38 5.07 -3.48
N ALA A 130 10.46 4.09 -3.60
CA ALA A 130 10.49 2.85 -2.83
C ALA A 130 11.75 2.03 -3.14
N ALA A 131 12.11 1.90 -4.42
CA ALA A 131 13.30 1.19 -4.89
C ALA A 131 14.59 1.76 -4.28
N SER A 132 14.70 3.09 -4.17
CA SER A 132 15.87 3.75 -3.60
C SER A 132 16.16 3.38 -2.14
N LEU A 133 15.15 2.88 -1.43
CA LEU A 133 15.25 2.44 -0.03
C LEU A 133 15.12 0.91 0.11
N GLY A 134 14.99 0.15 -0.98
CA GLY A 134 14.77 -1.29 -0.93
C GLY A 134 13.41 -1.70 -0.33
N ILE A 135 12.45 -0.78 -0.32
CA ILE A 135 11.10 -1.01 0.19
C ILE A 135 10.24 -1.63 -0.93
N PRO A 136 9.50 -2.73 -0.67
CA PRO A 136 8.63 -3.31 -1.68
C PRO A 136 7.55 -2.32 -2.16
N TYR A 137 7.45 -2.15 -3.48
CA TYR A 137 6.35 -1.43 -4.09
C TYR A 137 5.21 -2.39 -4.42
N THR A 138 4.00 -2.14 -3.92
CA THR A 138 2.81 -2.94 -4.25
C THR A 138 1.99 -2.21 -5.30
N LEU A 139 1.99 -2.73 -6.54
CA LEU A 139 1.20 -2.18 -7.64
C LEU A 139 -0.27 -2.55 -7.49
N SER A 140 -1.15 -1.57 -7.52
CA SER A 140 -2.61 -1.79 -7.52
C SER A 140 -3.14 -2.17 -8.90
N THR A 141 -4.13 -3.07 -9.00
CA THR A 141 -4.90 -3.30 -10.24
C THR A 141 -5.56 -2.02 -10.76
N ALA A 142 -5.86 -1.08 -9.87
CA ALA A 142 -6.41 0.24 -10.21
C ALA A 142 -5.32 1.28 -10.56
N SER A 143 -4.17 0.84 -11.05
CA SER A 143 -3.05 1.71 -11.42
C SER A 143 -3.38 2.60 -12.62
N SER A 144 -2.81 3.80 -12.61
CA SER A 144 -2.79 4.75 -13.73
C SER A 144 -1.55 4.57 -14.64
N THR A 145 -0.76 3.52 -14.39
CA THR A 145 0.45 3.15 -15.14
C THR A 145 0.46 1.64 -15.37
N SER A 146 0.96 1.16 -16.50
CA SER A 146 0.98 -0.27 -16.83
C SER A 146 1.82 -1.10 -15.86
N ILE A 147 1.59 -2.41 -15.82
CA ILE A 147 2.38 -3.37 -15.01
C ILE A 147 3.86 -3.26 -15.37
N GLU A 148 4.15 -3.21 -16.66
CA GLU A 148 5.49 -3.20 -17.24
C GLU A 148 6.23 -1.88 -16.99
N ASP A 149 5.55 -0.74 -17.18
CA ASP A 149 6.15 0.58 -16.99
C ASP A 149 6.48 0.85 -15.51
N VAL A 150 5.62 0.39 -14.60
CA VAL A 150 5.91 0.48 -13.16
C VAL A 150 7.08 -0.42 -12.79
N ALA A 151 7.16 -1.63 -13.33
CA ALA A 151 8.29 -2.52 -13.10
C ALA A 151 9.60 -1.92 -13.63
N ALA A 152 9.57 -1.32 -14.82
CA ALA A 152 10.71 -0.61 -15.39
C ALA A 152 11.16 0.57 -14.53
N ALA A 153 10.21 1.39 -14.04
CA ALA A 153 10.49 2.50 -13.14
C ALA A 153 11.06 2.05 -11.78
N ASN A 154 10.57 0.93 -11.25
CA ASN A 154 11.05 0.35 -10.00
C ASN A 154 12.49 -0.22 -10.14
N GLY A 155 12.89 -0.65 -11.34
CA GLY A 155 14.22 -1.21 -11.65
C GLY A 155 14.33 -2.71 -11.37
N GLU A 156 15.32 -3.36 -11.98
CA GLU A 156 15.40 -4.83 -12.02
C GLU A 156 15.51 -5.51 -10.64
N LYS A 157 16.20 -4.89 -9.69
CA LYS A 157 16.55 -5.50 -8.40
C LYS A 157 15.66 -5.10 -7.24
N ALA A 158 14.80 -4.10 -7.43
CA ALA A 158 13.95 -3.62 -6.36
C ALA A 158 12.78 -4.59 -6.09
N PRO A 159 12.42 -4.82 -4.82
CA PRO A 159 11.31 -5.69 -4.49
C PRO A 159 9.97 -5.07 -4.93
N ARG A 160 9.11 -5.89 -5.52
CA ARG A 160 7.77 -5.46 -5.96
C ARG A 160 6.75 -6.57 -5.82
N TRP A 161 5.54 -6.17 -5.44
CA TRP A 161 4.39 -7.05 -5.25
C TRP A 161 3.25 -6.57 -6.15
N PHE A 162 2.39 -7.49 -6.60
CA PHE A 162 1.22 -7.16 -7.42
C PHE A 162 -0.05 -7.33 -6.59
N GLN A 163 -0.88 -6.28 -6.52
CA GLN A 163 -2.19 -6.37 -5.88
C GLN A 163 -3.27 -6.61 -6.92
N LEU A 164 -4.09 -7.62 -6.66
CA LEU A 164 -5.21 -8.03 -7.50
C LEU A 164 -6.53 -7.61 -6.86
N TYR A 165 -7.32 -6.81 -7.60
CA TYR A 165 -8.77 -6.85 -7.52
C TYR A 165 -9.20 -7.99 -8.42
N TRP A 166 -9.80 -9.01 -7.84
CA TRP A 166 -10.02 -10.28 -8.51
C TRP A 166 -11.30 -10.25 -9.36
N PRO A 167 -11.23 -10.27 -10.69
CA PRO A 167 -12.38 -10.35 -11.58
C PRO A 167 -13.22 -11.61 -11.33
N SER A 168 -14.51 -11.57 -11.65
CA SER A 168 -15.36 -12.76 -11.58
C SER A 168 -14.86 -13.90 -12.48
N ARG A 169 -15.27 -15.13 -12.20
CA ARG A 169 -14.78 -16.34 -12.86
C ARG A 169 -15.03 -16.36 -14.37
N GLU A 170 -16.00 -15.60 -14.88
CA GLU A 170 -16.22 -15.40 -16.31
C GLU A 170 -15.10 -14.63 -17.02
N HIS A 171 -14.22 -13.99 -16.24
CA HIS A 171 -13.05 -13.24 -16.69
C HIS A 171 -11.73 -13.88 -16.23
N ASP A 172 -11.71 -15.19 -16.03
CA ASP A 172 -10.51 -15.95 -15.61
C ASP A 172 -9.32 -15.75 -16.56
N ASP A 173 -9.56 -15.63 -17.86
CA ASP A 173 -8.51 -15.38 -18.86
C ASP A 173 -7.87 -13.99 -18.69
N ILE A 174 -8.63 -12.96 -18.29
CA ILE A 174 -8.10 -11.63 -17.94
C ILE A 174 -7.28 -11.73 -16.65
N THR A 175 -7.77 -12.46 -15.65
CA THR A 175 -7.01 -12.72 -14.43
C THR A 175 -5.69 -13.40 -14.73
N ILE A 176 -5.69 -14.46 -15.54
CA ILE A 176 -4.48 -15.18 -15.98
C ILE A 176 -3.54 -14.24 -16.73
N SER A 177 -4.06 -13.38 -17.62
CA SER A 177 -3.25 -12.39 -18.36
C SER A 177 -2.53 -11.43 -17.40
N MET A 178 -3.25 -10.86 -16.43
CA MET A 178 -2.64 -9.96 -15.44
C MET A 178 -1.56 -10.66 -14.59
N LEU A 179 -1.84 -11.87 -14.09
CA LEU A 179 -0.87 -12.64 -13.30
C LEU A 179 0.37 -12.98 -14.10
N LYS A 180 0.22 -13.37 -15.36
CA LYS A 180 1.32 -13.66 -16.28
C LYS A 180 2.18 -12.41 -16.50
N ARG A 181 1.58 -11.27 -16.85
CA ARG A 181 2.27 -9.99 -17.06
C ARG A 181 3.02 -9.56 -15.79
N ALA A 182 2.40 -9.66 -14.63
CA ALA A 182 3.03 -9.35 -13.36
C ALA A 182 4.25 -10.24 -13.10
N LYS A 183 4.12 -11.55 -13.31
CA LYS A 183 5.22 -12.51 -13.15
C LYS A 183 6.39 -12.20 -14.12
N GLU A 184 6.09 -12.02 -15.41
CA GLU A 184 7.08 -11.68 -16.44
C GLU A 184 7.78 -10.35 -16.18
N SER A 185 7.10 -9.41 -15.48
CA SER A 185 7.63 -8.13 -15.04
C SER A 185 8.36 -8.21 -13.67
N GLY A 186 8.56 -9.41 -13.11
CA GLY A 186 9.34 -9.63 -11.89
C GLY A 186 8.64 -9.26 -10.59
N TYR A 187 7.31 -9.23 -10.55
CA TYR A 187 6.56 -9.15 -9.28
C TYR A 187 6.66 -10.48 -8.54
N THR A 188 7.02 -10.43 -7.27
CA THR A 188 7.43 -11.60 -6.48
C THR A 188 6.37 -12.11 -5.53
N ALA A 189 5.33 -11.35 -5.22
CA ALA A 189 4.21 -11.77 -4.40
C ALA A 189 2.89 -11.24 -4.96
N LEU A 190 1.81 -11.99 -4.74
CA LEU A 190 0.45 -11.63 -5.11
C LEU A 190 -0.34 -11.23 -3.86
N ILE A 191 -0.84 -9.99 -3.82
CA ILE A 191 -1.68 -9.47 -2.75
C ILE A 191 -3.12 -9.42 -3.26
N VAL A 192 -3.98 -10.32 -2.80
CA VAL A 192 -5.38 -10.40 -3.24
C VAL A 192 -6.25 -9.61 -2.28
N THR A 193 -6.90 -8.56 -2.77
CA THR A 193 -7.77 -7.70 -1.96
C THR A 193 -9.18 -8.27 -1.92
N LEU A 194 -9.65 -8.65 -0.73
CA LEU A 194 -10.92 -9.31 -0.51
C LEU A 194 -12.02 -8.35 -0.01
N ASP A 195 -11.66 -7.17 0.46
CA ASP A 195 -12.57 -6.17 1.04
C ASP A 195 -13.15 -5.19 0.00
N THR A 196 -12.77 -5.32 -1.29
CA THR A 196 -13.14 -4.37 -2.34
C THR A 196 -13.55 -5.10 -3.64
N TYR A 197 -14.64 -5.81 -3.64
CA TYR A 197 -15.32 -6.31 -4.84
C TYR A 197 -16.41 -5.34 -5.32
N VAL A 198 -16.71 -4.33 -4.52
CA VAL A 198 -17.55 -3.16 -4.80
C VAL A 198 -16.96 -1.96 -4.06
N LEU A 199 -17.09 -0.77 -4.61
CA LEU A 199 -16.63 0.45 -3.93
C LEU A 199 -17.51 0.74 -2.71
N GLY A 200 -16.89 1.03 -1.56
CA GLY A 200 -17.57 1.42 -0.35
C GLY A 200 -18.40 2.71 -0.52
N TRP A 201 -19.33 2.93 0.37
CA TRP A 201 -20.12 4.17 0.41
C TRP A 201 -19.24 5.30 0.92
N ARG A 202 -18.67 6.08 0.01
CA ARG A 202 -17.71 7.17 0.29
C ARG A 202 -18.38 8.53 0.06
N PRO A 203 -18.84 9.22 1.09
CA PRO A 203 -19.54 10.49 0.96
C PRO A 203 -18.76 11.54 0.16
N SER A 204 -17.44 11.65 0.36
CA SER A 204 -16.64 12.62 -0.38
C SER A 204 -16.63 12.39 -1.90
N ASP A 205 -16.60 11.13 -2.35
CA ASP A 205 -16.64 10.80 -3.77
C ASP A 205 -18.06 11.05 -4.32
N LEU A 206 -19.10 10.73 -3.54
CA LEU A 206 -20.50 10.94 -3.90
C LEU A 206 -20.85 12.44 -3.98
N ASP A 207 -20.44 13.24 -3.01
CA ASP A 207 -20.68 14.68 -2.96
C ASP A 207 -19.98 15.40 -4.16
N ASN A 208 -18.82 14.91 -4.57
CA ASN A 208 -18.11 15.43 -5.75
C ASN A 208 -18.63 14.82 -7.07
N GLY A 209 -19.53 13.83 -7.05
CA GLY A 209 -19.92 13.08 -8.24
C GLY A 209 -18.71 12.47 -8.97
N TYR A 210 -17.66 12.09 -8.22
CA TYR A 210 -16.35 11.74 -8.76
C TYR A 210 -16.05 10.25 -8.66
N ASN A 211 -15.71 9.67 -9.80
CA ASN A 211 -15.17 8.33 -9.88
C ASN A 211 -14.04 8.33 -10.92
N PRO A 212 -12.76 8.29 -10.51
CA PRO A 212 -11.63 8.44 -11.42
C PRO A 212 -11.57 7.37 -12.51
N PHE A 213 -12.12 6.18 -12.28
CA PHE A 213 -12.10 5.08 -13.24
C PHE A 213 -12.96 5.34 -14.46
N ILE A 214 -14.10 6.01 -14.31
CA ILE A 214 -15.11 6.12 -15.35
C ILE A 214 -15.43 7.54 -15.79
N HIS A 215 -15.20 8.54 -14.95
CA HIS A 215 -15.51 9.94 -15.26
C HIS A 215 -14.93 10.91 -14.22
N PRO A 216 -14.36 12.06 -14.65
CA PRO A 216 -14.08 12.47 -16.04
C PRO A 216 -12.76 11.91 -16.60
N ASP A 217 -11.87 11.40 -15.73
CA ASP A 217 -10.45 11.25 -16.02
C ASP A 217 -10.08 9.92 -16.68
N HIS A 218 -10.86 8.85 -16.45
CA HIS A 218 -10.55 7.49 -16.89
C HIS A 218 -9.18 7.02 -16.40
N ILE A 219 -8.82 7.38 -15.15
CA ILE A 219 -7.56 7.06 -14.50
C ILE A 219 -7.74 5.82 -13.62
N GLY A 220 -6.70 5.00 -13.52
CA GLY A 220 -6.76 3.75 -12.73
C GLY A 220 -7.29 2.55 -13.51
N VAL A 221 -7.33 2.63 -14.81
CA VAL A 221 -7.76 1.58 -15.75
C VAL A 221 -6.64 1.14 -16.69
N GLU A 222 -5.43 1.66 -16.53
CA GLU A 222 -4.31 1.48 -17.46
C GLU A 222 -3.88 0.01 -17.58
N ILE A 223 -4.02 -0.78 -16.51
CA ILE A 223 -3.74 -2.22 -16.57
C ILE A 223 -4.66 -2.92 -17.57
N GLY A 224 -5.95 -2.56 -17.60
CA GLY A 224 -6.90 -3.07 -18.59
C GLY A 224 -6.64 -2.55 -19.99
N LEU A 225 -6.40 -1.24 -20.12
CA LEU A 225 -6.15 -0.62 -21.42
C LEU A 225 -4.87 -1.15 -22.10
N THR A 226 -3.95 -1.69 -21.33
CA THR A 226 -2.72 -2.33 -21.82
C THR A 226 -2.83 -3.87 -21.88
N ASP A 227 -3.90 -4.46 -21.32
CA ASP A 227 -4.06 -5.92 -21.31
C ASP A 227 -4.42 -6.48 -22.70
N PRO A 228 -3.64 -7.43 -23.23
CA PRO A 228 -3.86 -7.95 -24.58
C PRO A 228 -5.17 -8.76 -24.70
N VAL A 229 -5.60 -9.44 -23.62
CA VAL A 229 -6.84 -10.23 -23.62
C VAL A 229 -8.05 -9.31 -23.60
N PHE A 230 -8.05 -8.29 -22.71
CA PHE A 230 -9.11 -7.29 -22.65
C PHE A 230 -9.22 -6.51 -23.97
N LYS A 231 -8.10 -6.04 -24.53
CA LYS A 231 -8.08 -5.33 -25.82
C LYS A 231 -8.66 -6.17 -26.95
N LYS A 232 -8.32 -7.46 -27.01
CA LYS A 232 -8.84 -8.37 -28.01
C LYS A 232 -10.36 -8.54 -27.87
N ARG A 233 -10.85 -8.82 -26.66
CA ARG A 233 -12.29 -8.97 -26.38
C ARG A 233 -13.05 -7.69 -26.73
N PHE A 234 -12.55 -6.54 -26.30
CA PHE A 234 -13.14 -5.25 -26.60
C PHE A 234 -13.30 -5.04 -28.12
N LYS A 235 -12.25 -5.34 -28.91
CA LYS A 235 -12.29 -5.22 -30.36
C LYS A 235 -13.29 -6.20 -31.00
N GLU A 236 -13.37 -7.44 -30.52
CA GLU A 236 -14.31 -8.44 -31.01
C GLU A 236 -15.77 -8.05 -30.73
N GLU A 237 -16.04 -7.46 -29.54
CA GLU A 237 -17.38 -7.05 -29.14
C GLU A 237 -17.85 -5.77 -29.85
N HIS A 238 -16.96 -4.75 -29.95
CA HIS A 238 -17.32 -3.43 -30.46
C HIS A 238 -16.96 -3.19 -31.93
N GLY A 239 -16.13 -4.05 -32.53
CA GLY A 239 -15.70 -3.93 -33.94
C GLY A 239 -14.65 -2.83 -34.19
N TYR A 240 -14.10 -2.20 -33.11
CA TYR A 240 -13.04 -1.20 -33.20
C TYR A 240 -12.05 -1.29 -32.03
N ASP A 241 -10.86 -0.77 -32.22
CA ASP A 241 -9.84 -0.71 -31.14
C ASP A 241 -10.18 0.42 -30.15
N ILE A 242 -9.76 0.28 -28.90
CA ILE A 242 -9.97 1.27 -27.81
C ILE A 242 -9.57 2.68 -28.24
N THR A 243 -8.49 2.81 -29.03
CA THR A 243 -7.94 4.10 -29.50
C THR A 243 -8.62 4.65 -30.75
N ASN A 244 -9.42 3.86 -31.47
CA ASN A 244 -9.99 4.17 -32.79
C ASN A 244 -11.51 4.09 -32.83
N ALA A 245 -12.19 4.56 -31.79
CA ALA A 245 -13.65 4.56 -31.76
C ALA A 245 -14.26 5.43 -32.88
N PRO A 246 -15.30 4.96 -33.59
CA PRO A 246 -16.00 5.76 -34.59
C PRO A 246 -16.59 7.04 -33.99
N SER A 247 -16.51 8.14 -34.76
CA SER A 247 -17.19 9.39 -34.41
C SER A 247 -18.70 9.13 -34.31
N GLY A 248 -19.32 9.40 -33.18
CA GLY A 248 -20.76 9.22 -32.95
C GLY A 248 -21.16 8.27 -31.84
N VAL A 249 -20.31 7.34 -31.43
CA VAL A 249 -20.57 6.44 -30.28
C VAL A 249 -20.68 7.22 -28.96
N TYR A 250 -20.20 8.46 -28.93
CA TYR A 250 -20.11 9.29 -27.71
C TYR A 250 -21.10 10.46 -27.63
N GLN A 251 -21.86 10.75 -28.66
CA GLN A 251 -22.86 11.84 -28.60
C GLN A 251 -23.98 11.59 -27.58
N ALA A 252 -24.13 10.35 -27.11
CA ALA A 252 -25.09 9.99 -26.05
C ALA A 252 -24.58 10.23 -24.62
N ALA A 253 -23.27 10.57 -24.40
CA ALA A 253 -22.66 10.63 -23.09
C ALA A 253 -21.70 11.79 -22.84
N GLN A 254 -21.99 13.00 -23.36
CA GLN A 254 -21.23 14.25 -23.15
C GLN A 254 -19.95 14.45 -24.00
N GLY A 255 -20.09 15.02 -25.17
CA GLY A 255 -19.24 16.10 -25.70
C GLY A 255 -17.75 15.85 -25.96
N GLY A 256 -17.35 14.95 -26.88
CA GLY A 256 -15.99 14.95 -27.40
C GLY A 256 -15.63 13.68 -28.17
N SER A 257 -15.17 13.83 -29.40
CA SER A 257 -15.01 12.72 -30.36
C SER A 257 -13.75 11.87 -30.18
N ALA A 258 -12.75 12.29 -29.41
CA ALA A 258 -11.48 11.56 -29.30
C ALA A 258 -11.39 10.59 -28.11
N GLY A 259 -12.35 10.60 -27.21
CA GLY A 259 -12.34 9.79 -25.98
C GLY A 259 -13.40 8.69 -25.91
N ALA A 260 -14.16 8.47 -26.97
CA ALA A 260 -15.35 7.61 -26.94
C ALA A 260 -15.02 6.16 -26.60
N GLY A 261 -14.08 5.54 -27.30
CA GLY A 261 -13.66 4.16 -27.05
C GLY A 261 -13.00 4.00 -25.69
N LEU A 262 -12.21 4.96 -25.27
CA LEU A 262 -11.56 4.97 -23.95
C LEU A 262 -12.61 4.97 -22.83
N GLY A 263 -13.62 5.83 -22.88
CA GLY A 263 -14.66 5.89 -21.87
C GLY A 263 -15.55 4.64 -21.80
N VAL A 264 -15.78 3.97 -22.92
CA VAL A 264 -16.48 2.65 -22.95
C VAL A 264 -15.60 1.60 -22.31
N ALA A 265 -14.34 1.47 -22.78
CA ALA A 265 -13.38 0.50 -22.25
C ALA A 265 -13.12 0.70 -20.74
N ALA A 266 -13.00 1.93 -20.29
CA ALA A 266 -12.80 2.24 -18.86
C ALA A 266 -13.98 1.75 -18.00
N ARG A 267 -15.23 1.96 -18.45
CA ARG A 267 -16.42 1.47 -17.75
C ARG A 267 -16.51 -0.04 -17.74
N GLU A 268 -16.18 -0.72 -18.85
CA GLU A 268 -16.15 -2.17 -18.92
C GLU A 268 -15.07 -2.76 -18.03
N TRP A 269 -13.87 -2.21 -18.08
CA TRP A 269 -12.79 -2.61 -17.19
C TRP A 269 -13.16 -2.44 -15.72
N ALA A 270 -13.75 -1.31 -15.34
CA ALA A 270 -14.21 -1.08 -13.97
C ALA A 270 -15.23 -2.12 -13.49
N LYS A 271 -16.15 -2.57 -14.37
CA LYS A 271 -17.09 -3.66 -14.06
C LYS A 271 -16.40 -5.01 -13.89
N ILE A 272 -15.34 -5.27 -14.65
CA ILE A 272 -14.56 -6.50 -14.55
C ILE A 272 -13.82 -6.57 -13.21
N VAL A 273 -13.15 -5.49 -12.80
CA VAL A 273 -12.35 -5.48 -11.56
C VAL A 273 -13.15 -5.20 -10.28
N PHE A 274 -14.37 -4.66 -10.42
CA PHE A 274 -15.30 -4.47 -9.31
C PHE A 274 -16.65 -5.16 -9.63
N PRO A 275 -16.68 -6.51 -9.61
CA PRO A 275 -17.81 -7.28 -10.12
C PRO A 275 -19.07 -7.22 -9.24
N GLY A 276 -19.02 -6.62 -8.05
CA GLY A 276 -20.15 -6.48 -7.14
C GLY A 276 -20.38 -7.69 -6.23
N HIS A 277 -19.62 -8.75 -6.37
CA HIS A 277 -19.70 -9.97 -5.56
C HIS A 277 -18.31 -10.54 -5.25
N SER A 278 -18.18 -11.26 -4.13
CA SER A 278 -16.92 -11.88 -3.70
C SER A 278 -16.77 -13.29 -4.28
N HIS A 279 -15.52 -13.77 -4.26
CA HIS A 279 -15.15 -15.16 -4.51
C HIS A 279 -15.38 -16.03 -3.26
N SER A 280 -15.35 -17.34 -3.47
CA SER A 280 -15.36 -18.33 -2.40
C SER A 280 -13.92 -18.74 -1.98
N TRP A 281 -13.80 -19.45 -0.85
CA TRP A 281 -12.51 -19.98 -0.42
C TRP A 281 -11.94 -21.03 -1.38
N GLU A 282 -12.81 -21.79 -2.04
CA GLU A 282 -12.47 -22.81 -3.04
C GLU A 282 -11.84 -22.20 -4.28
N ASP A 283 -12.21 -20.96 -4.61
CA ASP A 283 -11.64 -20.24 -5.76
C ASP A 283 -10.15 -19.91 -5.58
N VAL A 284 -9.62 -19.89 -4.35
CA VAL A 284 -8.20 -19.64 -4.08
C VAL A 284 -7.30 -20.65 -4.79
N GLU A 285 -7.77 -21.88 -4.99
CA GLU A 285 -7.04 -22.91 -5.75
C GLU A 285 -6.77 -22.47 -7.21
N PHE A 286 -7.67 -21.68 -7.81
CA PHE A 286 -7.41 -21.11 -9.13
C PHE A 286 -6.18 -20.19 -9.11
N LEU A 287 -6.05 -19.31 -8.11
CA LEU A 287 -4.88 -18.44 -8.00
C LEU A 287 -3.59 -19.22 -7.78
N LYS A 288 -3.62 -20.23 -6.89
CA LYS A 288 -2.48 -21.13 -6.65
C LYS A 288 -2.02 -21.87 -7.90
N LYS A 289 -2.93 -22.18 -8.81
CA LYS A 289 -2.61 -22.80 -10.09
C LYS A 289 -1.91 -21.86 -11.07
N HIS A 290 -2.16 -20.55 -10.96
CA HIS A 290 -1.70 -19.56 -11.94
C HIS A 290 -0.64 -18.58 -11.36
N TRP A 291 -0.31 -18.72 -10.08
CA TRP A 291 0.73 -17.94 -9.40
C TRP A 291 1.61 -18.86 -8.55
N ASP A 292 2.89 -18.89 -8.81
CA ASP A 292 3.87 -19.77 -8.16
C ASP A 292 4.67 -19.09 -7.03
N GLY A 293 4.49 -17.80 -6.80
CA GLY A 293 5.04 -17.06 -5.67
C GLY A 293 4.11 -17.05 -4.45
N PRO A 294 4.50 -16.36 -3.37
CA PRO A 294 3.64 -16.15 -2.22
C PRO A 294 2.31 -15.48 -2.60
N ILE A 295 1.20 -16.01 -2.05
CA ILE A 295 -0.13 -15.40 -2.10
C ILE A 295 -0.47 -14.87 -0.72
N VAL A 296 -0.92 -13.62 -0.67
CA VAL A 296 -1.29 -12.89 0.54
C VAL A 296 -2.73 -12.41 0.41
N LEU A 297 -3.60 -12.77 1.34
CA LEU A 297 -4.99 -12.31 1.33
C LEU A 297 -5.13 -11.04 2.19
N LYS A 298 -5.53 -9.93 1.55
CA LYS A 298 -5.68 -8.62 2.20
C LYS A 298 -7.15 -8.33 2.51
N GLY A 299 -7.40 -7.70 3.67
CA GLY A 299 -8.75 -7.39 4.15
C GLY A 299 -9.20 -8.33 5.28
N ILE A 300 -8.27 -9.13 5.82
CA ILE A 300 -8.57 -10.08 6.89
C ILE A 300 -8.67 -9.35 8.23
N GLN A 301 -9.82 -9.50 8.90
CA GLN A 301 -10.09 -8.87 10.20
C GLN A 301 -10.70 -9.82 11.24
N SER A 302 -11.04 -11.04 10.85
CA SER A 302 -11.55 -12.06 11.77
C SER A 302 -10.53 -13.16 12.00
N VAL A 303 -10.52 -13.71 13.21
CA VAL A 303 -9.71 -14.91 13.55
C VAL A 303 -10.16 -16.12 12.74
N GLN A 304 -11.46 -16.20 12.45
CA GLN A 304 -12.02 -17.29 11.65
C GLN A 304 -11.45 -17.28 10.23
N ASP A 305 -11.47 -16.12 9.56
CA ASP A 305 -10.92 -15.99 8.21
C ASP A 305 -9.40 -16.18 8.20
N ALA A 306 -8.68 -15.68 9.22
CA ALA A 306 -7.25 -15.90 9.35
C ALA A 306 -6.89 -17.40 9.43
N LYS A 307 -7.65 -18.17 10.20
CA LYS A 307 -7.49 -19.65 10.26
C LYS A 307 -7.82 -20.29 8.91
N LYS A 308 -8.85 -19.78 8.22
CA LYS A 308 -9.20 -20.27 6.89
C LYS A 308 -8.11 -20.00 5.86
N CYS A 309 -7.40 -18.88 5.95
CA CYS A 309 -6.24 -18.58 5.12
C CYS A 309 -5.13 -19.63 5.28
N VAL A 310 -4.88 -20.10 6.52
CA VAL A 310 -3.94 -21.19 6.77
C VAL A 310 -4.42 -22.50 6.14
N GLU A 311 -5.71 -22.82 6.26
CA GLU A 311 -6.30 -24.06 5.70
C GLU A 311 -6.20 -24.09 4.17
N VAL A 312 -6.45 -22.97 3.47
CA VAL A 312 -6.32 -22.89 2.02
C VAL A 312 -4.87 -22.77 1.54
N GLY A 313 -3.90 -22.65 2.46
CA GLY A 313 -2.48 -22.77 2.19
C GLY A 313 -1.85 -21.52 1.55
N VAL A 314 -2.32 -20.31 1.86
CA VAL A 314 -1.65 -19.07 1.46
C VAL A 314 -0.48 -18.75 2.40
N GLN A 315 0.49 -17.97 1.94
CA GLN A 315 1.74 -17.69 2.66
C GLN A 315 1.64 -16.49 3.59
N GLY A 316 0.60 -15.65 3.44
CA GLY A 316 0.44 -14.51 4.31
C GLY A 316 -0.96 -13.90 4.25
N ILE A 317 -1.19 -12.98 5.17
CA ILE A 317 -2.39 -12.15 5.23
C ILE A 317 -2.03 -10.71 5.53
N VAL A 318 -2.88 -9.77 5.13
CA VAL A 318 -2.82 -8.38 5.62
C VAL A 318 -4.04 -8.15 6.51
N VAL A 319 -3.80 -7.90 7.80
CA VAL A 319 -4.84 -7.41 8.72
C VAL A 319 -5.14 -5.97 8.33
N SER A 320 -6.31 -5.74 7.74
CA SER A 320 -6.63 -4.52 7.02
C SER A 320 -8.15 -4.28 6.98
N ASN A 321 -8.55 -3.02 7.10
CA ASN A 321 -9.90 -2.55 6.76
C ASN A 321 -9.88 -1.50 5.63
N HIS A 322 -8.84 -1.58 4.76
CA HIS A 322 -8.66 -0.65 3.64
C HIS A 322 -8.55 0.83 4.07
N GLY A 323 -7.96 1.08 5.24
CA GLY A 323 -7.84 2.43 5.79
C GLY A 323 -9.19 3.09 6.15
N GLY A 324 -10.24 2.30 6.43
CA GLY A 324 -11.58 2.79 6.75
C GLY A 324 -12.38 3.25 5.52
N ARG A 325 -11.99 2.83 4.30
CA ARG A 325 -12.60 3.30 3.03
C ARG A 325 -13.72 2.41 2.50
N GLN A 326 -13.88 1.19 3.02
CA GLN A 326 -14.82 0.19 2.49
C GLN A 326 -16.02 -0.02 3.38
N GLN A 327 -15.82 -0.33 4.64
CA GLN A 327 -16.90 -0.54 5.61
C GLN A 327 -16.76 0.43 6.77
N ASP A 328 -17.81 1.21 7.06
CA ASP A 328 -17.88 1.98 8.29
C ASP A 328 -18.49 1.15 9.44
N GLY A 329 -18.28 1.59 10.68
CA GLY A 329 -18.72 0.86 11.87
C GLY A 329 -17.91 -0.41 12.18
N GLY A 330 -16.85 -0.70 11.41
CA GLY A 330 -15.97 -1.86 11.59
C GLY A 330 -15.03 -1.73 12.78
N VAL A 331 -14.24 -2.79 13.01
CA VAL A 331 -13.17 -2.82 14.01
C VAL A 331 -11.92 -2.11 13.48
N SER A 332 -11.06 -1.58 14.38
CA SER A 332 -9.73 -1.12 13.97
C SER A 332 -8.84 -2.32 13.59
N SER A 333 -8.00 -2.13 12.56
CA SER A 333 -7.04 -3.18 12.18
C SER A 333 -6.06 -3.50 13.31
N LEU A 334 -5.54 -2.48 14.01
CA LEU A 334 -4.61 -2.69 15.14
C LEU A 334 -5.26 -3.42 16.30
N GLY A 335 -6.54 -3.17 16.59
CA GLY A 335 -7.28 -3.85 17.65
C GLY A 335 -7.49 -5.35 17.38
N MET A 336 -7.53 -5.74 16.09
CA MET A 336 -7.64 -7.15 15.69
C MET A 336 -6.29 -7.84 15.52
N LEU A 337 -5.22 -7.09 15.29
CA LEU A 337 -3.89 -7.64 14.99
C LEU A 337 -3.42 -8.67 16.04
N PRO A 338 -3.39 -8.41 17.36
CA PRO A 338 -2.92 -9.40 18.33
C PRO A 338 -3.70 -10.70 18.30
N ARG A 339 -5.04 -10.61 18.13
CA ARG A 339 -5.92 -11.80 18.10
C ARG A 339 -5.66 -12.66 16.87
N VAL A 340 -5.38 -12.04 15.74
CA VAL A 340 -5.04 -12.72 14.49
C VAL A 340 -3.65 -13.35 14.61
N VAL A 341 -2.67 -12.60 15.11
CA VAL A 341 -1.30 -13.10 15.33
C VAL A 341 -1.29 -14.29 16.30
N ASP A 342 -2.00 -14.21 17.42
CA ASP A 342 -2.10 -15.32 18.39
C ASP A 342 -2.68 -16.60 17.77
N ALA A 343 -3.51 -16.47 16.72
CA ALA A 343 -4.15 -17.60 16.07
C ALA A 343 -3.33 -18.23 14.93
N VAL A 344 -2.55 -17.44 14.19
CA VAL A 344 -1.93 -17.89 12.93
C VAL A 344 -0.49 -17.37 12.70
N GLY A 345 0.03 -16.50 13.54
CA GLY A 345 1.32 -15.83 13.32
C GLY A 345 2.54 -16.75 13.32
N ASP A 346 2.39 -17.96 13.84
CA ASP A 346 3.39 -19.05 13.80
C ASP A 346 3.34 -19.89 12.51
N LYS A 347 2.30 -19.69 11.67
CA LYS A 347 2.01 -20.52 10.48
C LYS A 347 2.18 -19.79 9.17
N ILE A 348 1.78 -18.51 9.14
CA ILE A 348 1.85 -17.65 7.95
C ILE A 348 2.32 -16.25 8.33
N ASP A 349 2.84 -15.50 7.37
CA ASP A 349 3.24 -14.12 7.60
C ASP A 349 2.01 -13.22 7.80
N VAL A 350 1.95 -12.51 8.93
CA VAL A 350 0.91 -11.54 9.22
C VAL A 350 1.47 -10.14 8.93
N LEU A 351 0.95 -9.51 7.88
CA LEU A 351 1.21 -8.12 7.54
C LEU A 351 0.07 -7.25 8.08
N PHE A 352 0.31 -5.96 8.12
CA PHE A 352 -0.63 -5.02 8.71
C PHE A 352 -0.75 -3.74 7.88
N ASP A 353 -1.94 -3.17 7.77
CA ASP A 353 -2.15 -1.79 7.35
C ASP A 353 -3.29 -1.11 8.12
N SER A 354 -3.54 0.13 7.79
CA SER A 354 -4.57 1.03 8.33
C SER A 354 -4.15 1.74 9.63
N GLY A 355 -3.86 3.01 9.47
CA GLY A 355 -3.65 3.94 10.59
C GLY A 355 -2.21 4.40 10.82
N ILE A 356 -1.20 3.79 10.21
CA ILE A 356 0.22 4.17 10.35
C ILE A 356 0.43 5.64 9.94
N ARG A 357 1.10 6.42 10.81
CA ARG A 357 1.45 7.82 10.58
C ARG A 357 2.91 8.15 10.91
N CYS A 358 3.56 7.39 11.80
CA CYS A 358 4.93 7.64 12.25
C CYS A 358 5.68 6.33 12.53
N GLY A 359 6.98 6.40 12.83
CA GLY A 359 7.80 5.23 13.15
C GLY A 359 7.37 4.53 14.43
N ALA A 360 6.87 5.28 15.43
CA ALA A 360 6.33 4.68 16.65
C ALA A 360 5.08 3.81 16.37
N ASP A 361 4.22 4.19 15.41
CA ASP A 361 3.09 3.36 15.01
C ASP A 361 3.56 2.07 14.35
N ILE A 362 4.59 2.15 13.50
CA ILE A 362 5.22 0.96 12.90
C ILE A 362 5.73 0.05 14.01
N MET A 363 6.49 0.58 14.97
CA MET A 363 7.04 -0.19 16.08
C MET A 363 5.95 -0.87 16.91
N LYS A 364 4.83 -0.19 17.19
CA LYS A 364 3.69 -0.78 17.90
C LYS A 364 3.05 -1.92 17.13
N ALA A 365 2.85 -1.77 15.82
CA ALA A 365 2.29 -2.84 14.99
C ALA A 365 3.22 -4.08 14.93
N LEU A 366 4.54 -3.87 14.83
CA LEU A 366 5.54 -4.94 14.87
C LEU A 366 5.54 -5.64 16.24
N ALA A 367 5.54 -4.87 17.33
CA ALA A 367 5.50 -5.41 18.69
C ALA A 367 4.23 -6.24 18.96
N LEU A 368 3.12 -5.91 18.30
CA LEU A 368 1.88 -6.69 18.33
C LEU A 368 1.88 -7.89 17.37
N GLY A 369 3.01 -8.14 16.68
CA GLY A 369 3.29 -9.35 15.92
C GLY A 369 3.15 -9.23 14.41
N ALA A 370 2.98 -8.04 13.85
CA ALA A 370 3.09 -7.85 12.41
C ALA A 370 4.54 -8.06 11.95
N LYS A 371 4.74 -8.76 10.83
CA LYS A 371 6.07 -8.93 10.20
C LYS A 371 6.47 -7.75 9.34
N CYS A 372 5.48 -7.05 8.80
CA CYS A 372 5.65 -5.89 7.93
C CYS A 372 4.40 -5.02 7.97
N VAL A 373 4.56 -3.72 7.84
CA VAL A 373 3.44 -2.79 7.69
C VAL A 373 3.37 -2.25 6.27
N LEU A 374 2.16 -2.04 5.75
CA LEU A 374 1.95 -1.36 4.48
C LEU A 374 1.52 0.09 4.76
N VAL A 375 2.28 1.03 4.23
CA VAL A 375 2.02 2.46 4.37
C VAL A 375 1.21 2.95 3.17
N GLY A 376 0.09 3.63 3.42
CA GLY A 376 -0.83 4.15 2.40
C GLY A 376 -0.81 5.68 2.32
N ARG A 377 -1.79 6.35 2.92
CA ARG A 377 -1.96 7.81 2.83
C ARG A 377 -0.67 8.63 3.01
N PRO A 378 0.24 8.34 3.96
CA PRO A 378 1.45 9.14 4.13
C PRO A 378 2.28 9.28 2.85
N TYR A 379 2.54 8.17 2.13
CA TYR A 379 3.31 8.28 0.89
C TYR A 379 2.52 8.99 -0.23
N ALA A 380 1.20 8.81 -0.28
CA ALA A 380 0.37 9.51 -1.28
C ALA A 380 0.35 11.03 -1.04
N TYR A 381 0.38 11.45 0.23
CA TYR A 381 0.59 12.86 0.58
C TYR A 381 1.97 13.34 0.14
N GLY A 382 3.02 12.54 0.38
CA GLY A 382 4.36 12.84 -0.13
C GLY A 382 4.40 12.99 -1.64
N LEU A 383 3.72 12.08 -2.37
CA LEU A 383 3.59 12.16 -3.83
C LEU A 383 2.91 13.47 -4.29
N ALA A 384 1.84 13.88 -3.62
CA ALA A 384 1.15 15.14 -3.89
C ALA A 384 2.05 16.35 -3.65
N LEU A 385 2.84 16.34 -2.59
CA LEU A 385 3.69 17.45 -2.17
C LEU A 385 4.94 17.64 -3.01
N GLY A 386 5.51 16.57 -3.55
CA GLY A 386 6.80 16.67 -4.23
C GLY A 386 7.18 15.50 -5.14
N GLY A 387 6.21 14.78 -5.70
CA GLY A 387 6.50 13.67 -6.61
C GLY A 387 7.38 12.62 -5.96
N GLU A 388 8.38 12.12 -6.69
CA GLU A 388 9.34 11.12 -6.20
C GLU A 388 10.08 11.57 -4.94
N ASP A 389 10.54 12.83 -4.87
CA ASP A 389 11.30 13.35 -3.72
C ASP A 389 10.42 13.46 -2.47
N GLY A 390 9.16 13.84 -2.62
CA GLY A 390 8.18 13.86 -1.54
C GLY A 390 7.90 12.47 -0.97
N VAL A 391 7.74 11.47 -1.83
CA VAL A 391 7.57 10.06 -1.41
C VAL A 391 8.83 9.57 -0.69
N ARG A 392 10.00 9.81 -1.27
CA ARG A 392 11.30 9.42 -0.68
C ARG A 392 11.51 10.04 0.68
N HIS A 393 11.16 11.33 0.84
CA HIS A 393 11.20 12.03 2.13
C HIS A 393 10.32 11.36 3.17
N VAL A 394 9.04 11.10 2.86
CA VAL A 394 8.10 10.46 3.79
C VAL A 394 8.58 9.08 4.21
N LEU A 395 9.07 8.26 3.28
CA LEU A 395 9.57 6.93 3.57
C LEU A 395 10.83 6.98 4.45
N ARG A 396 11.78 7.89 4.16
CA ARG A 396 12.96 8.12 5.00
C ARG A 396 12.59 8.59 6.40
N ALA A 397 11.62 9.50 6.51
CA ALA A 397 11.13 9.99 7.80
C ALA A 397 10.51 8.87 8.64
N LEU A 398 9.67 8.02 8.06
CA LEU A 398 9.04 6.89 8.74
C LEU A 398 10.07 5.83 9.18
N CYS A 399 10.99 5.46 8.29
CA CYS A 399 12.02 4.45 8.58
C CYS A 399 13.07 4.98 9.57
N GLY A 400 13.45 6.26 9.47
CA GLY A 400 14.36 6.91 10.42
C GLY A 400 13.77 7.01 11.81
N ASP A 401 12.51 7.43 11.90
CA ASP A 401 11.76 7.49 13.15
C ASP A 401 11.60 6.11 13.79
N LEU A 402 11.33 5.05 12.99
CA LEU A 402 11.34 3.66 13.49
C LEU A 402 12.70 3.27 14.07
N THR A 403 13.78 3.48 13.30
CA THR A 403 15.15 3.13 13.72
C THR A 403 15.53 3.86 15.02
N MET A 404 15.19 5.15 15.11
CA MET A 404 15.48 5.96 16.30
C MET A 404 14.63 5.50 17.50
N ASN A 405 13.35 5.23 17.33
CA ASN A 405 12.49 4.74 18.42
C ASN A 405 12.98 3.37 18.95
N MET A 406 13.38 2.45 18.07
CA MET A 406 13.97 1.17 18.50
C MET A 406 15.24 1.41 19.31
N HIS A 407 16.17 2.22 18.82
CA HIS A 407 17.42 2.52 19.49
C HIS A 407 17.20 3.17 20.86
N LEU A 408 16.31 4.18 20.94
CA LEU A 408 15.94 4.85 22.17
C LEU A 408 15.19 3.95 23.16
N ALA A 409 14.49 2.93 22.66
CA ALA A 409 13.85 1.93 23.52
C ALA A 409 14.82 0.86 24.04
N GLY A 410 16.11 0.91 23.65
CA GLY A 410 17.13 -0.07 24.04
C GLY A 410 16.98 -1.40 23.28
N LEU A 411 16.48 -1.37 22.05
CA LEU A 411 16.35 -2.54 21.19
C LEU A 411 17.49 -2.55 20.18
N ARG A 412 18.01 -3.73 19.90
CA ARG A 412 19.18 -3.91 19.00
C ARG A 412 18.78 -4.30 17.60
N ASP A 413 17.68 -5.01 17.44
CA ASP A 413 17.16 -5.46 16.15
C ASP A 413 15.65 -5.73 16.20
N ILE A 414 15.06 -6.02 15.04
CA ILE A 414 13.62 -6.29 14.89
C ILE A 414 13.14 -7.47 15.73
N SER A 415 13.97 -8.46 16.02
CA SER A 415 13.55 -9.64 16.80
C SER A 415 13.24 -9.29 18.27
N GLU A 416 13.78 -8.19 18.77
CA GLU A 416 13.53 -7.66 20.11
C GLU A 416 12.27 -6.79 20.19
N VAL A 417 11.65 -6.44 19.04
CA VAL A 417 10.41 -5.68 18.98
C VAL A 417 9.23 -6.62 19.25
N THR A 418 9.02 -6.95 20.52
CA THR A 418 7.98 -7.88 20.97
C THR A 418 6.92 -7.17 21.83
N LYS A 419 5.82 -7.86 22.12
CA LYS A 419 4.73 -7.31 22.95
C LYS A 419 5.19 -6.87 24.34
N ASP A 420 6.33 -7.40 24.83
CA ASP A 420 6.88 -7.06 26.15
C ASP A 420 7.35 -5.63 26.28
N ILE A 421 7.60 -4.96 25.16
CA ILE A 421 7.94 -3.51 25.15
C ILE A 421 6.69 -2.62 25.18
N LEU A 422 5.49 -3.19 25.20
CA LEU A 422 4.24 -2.44 25.18
C LEU A 422 3.46 -2.60 26.48
N VAL A 423 2.78 -1.54 26.86
CA VAL A 423 1.75 -1.54 27.90
C VAL A 423 0.47 -0.90 27.33
N LYS A 424 -0.69 -1.42 27.73
CA LYS A 424 -1.94 -0.74 27.43
C LYS A 424 -2.10 0.49 28.31
N GLU A 425 -2.57 1.58 27.75
CA GLU A 425 -2.91 2.78 28.52
C GLU A 425 -3.91 2.51 29.64
N SER A 426 -4.89 1.61 29.41
CA SER A 426 -5.86 1.19 30.42
C SER A 426 -5.25 0.46 31.63
N ASP A 427 -4.04 -0.03 31.52
CA ASP A 427 -3.35 -0.79 32.56
C ASP A 427 -2.43 0.12 33.42
N LEU A 428 -2.29 1.41 33.04
CA LEU A 428 -1.47 2.38 33.73
C LEU A 428 -2.23 3.23 34.76
N PHE A 429 -3.59 3.28 34.65
CA PHE A 429 -4.45 4.13 35.48
C PHE A 429 -5.66 3.42 36.06
#